data_2d0791fd5700837a0e1e06b8b8e2f58a
#
_entry.id   2d0791fd5700837a0e1e06b8b8e2f58a
#
_cell.length_a   1.000
_cell.length_b   1.000
_cell.length_c   1.000
_cell.angle_alpha   90.00
_cell.angle_beta   90.00
_cell.angle_gamma   90.00
#
_symmetry.space_group_name_H-M   'P 1'
#
loop_
_entity.id
_entity.type
_entity.pdbx_description
1 polymer ?
#
loop_
_entity_poly.entity_id
_entity_poly.type
_entity_poly.pdbx_seq_one_letter_code
_entity_poly.pdbx_strand_id
1 'polypeptide(L)'
;LGKEIEVIIDRPIGSRHPKHSFVYEANYGYIPGTKAPDGEELDAYVLGVETPIESFMGKCVAIIHRLNDDDDKLVVVPKSSEDMSDEEIQKATNFQEQFFQSEIIRL
;
A
#
# COMPACT_ATOMS: atom_id res chain seq x y z
N LEU A 1 14.13 2.13 -6.64
CA LEU A 1 13.06 1.35 -7.25
C LEU A 1 13.60 0.02 -7.74
N GLY A 2 12.87 -1.06 -7.49
CA GLY A 2 13.40 -2.40 -7.71
C GLY A 2 14.29 -2.88 -6.56
N LYS A 3 14.55 -2.05 -5.59
CA LYS A 3 15.26 -2.43 -4.37
C LYS A 3 14.27 -2.98 -3.35
N GLU A 4 14.80 -3.77 -2.41
CA GLU A 4 13.98 -4.23 -1.30
C GLU A 4 13.61 -3.07 -0.40
N ILE A 5 12.33 -3.01 -0.03
CA ILE A 5 11.79 -1.99 0.85
C ILE A 5 11.14 -2.71 2.01
N GLU A 6 11.44 -2.27 3.23
CA GLU A 6 10.78 -2.78 4.42
C GLU A 6 9.50 -2.00 4.67
N VAL A 7 8.41 -2.73 4.93
CA VAL A 7 7.13 -2.15 5.33
C VAL A 7 6.77 -2.69 6.71
N ILE A 8 6.50 -1.80 7.64
CA ILE A 8 5.97 -2.17 8.96
C ILE A 8 4.46 -2.13 8.85
N ILE A 9 3.82 -3.25 9.15
CA ILE A 9 2.37 -3.39 8.99
C ILE A 9 1.68 -3.00 10.29
N ASP A 10 0.91 -1.92 10.25
CA ASP A 10 0.09 -1.49 11.39
C ASP A 10 -1.41 -1.68 11.14
N ARG A 11 -1.78 -2.08 9.92
CA ARG A 11 -3.15 -2.43 9.55
C ARG A 11 -3.13 -3.75 8.77
N PRO A 12 -2.99 -4.89 9.45
CA PRO A 12 -2.95 -6.18 8.74
C PRO A 12 -4.31 -6.54 8.16
N ILE A 13 -4.29 -7.49 7.21
CA ILE A 13 -5.52 -8.03 6.63
C ILE A 13 -6.46 -8.46 7.74
N GLY A 14 -7.72 -8.07 7.66
CA GLY A 14 -8.75 -8.39 8.64
C GLY A 14 -8.90 -7.37 9.75
N SER A 15 -7.98 -6.40 9.87
CA SER A 15 -8.13 -5.34 10.85
C SER A 15 -9.16 -4.31 10.38
N ARG A 16 -9.78 -3.61 11.34
CA ARG A 16 -10.80 -2.62 11.06
C ARG A 16 -10.21 -1.22 11.10
N HIS A 17 -10.59 -0.39 10.15
CA HIS A 17 -10.16 1.02 10.15
C HIS A 17 -10.69 1.72 11.40
N PRO A 18 -9.86 2.52 12.09
CA PRO A 18 -10.26 3.13 13.37
C PRO A 18 -11.37 4.17 13.25
N LYS A 19 -11.53 4.80 12.08
CA LYS A 19 -12.53 5.86 11.87
C LYS A 19 -13.65 5.48 10.91
N HIS A 20 -13.49 4.41 10.15
CA HIS A 20 -14.44 3.97 9.14
C HIS A 20 -14.84 2.52 9.42
N SER A 21 -15.94 2.09 8.83
CA SER A 21 -16.46 0.75 9.12
C SER A 21 -15.91 -0.33 8.22
N PHE A 22 -14.96 -0.03 7.35
CA PHE A 22 -14.41 -1.05 6.47
C PHE A 22 -13.29 -1.85 7.12
N VAL A 23 -13.07 -3.04 6.58
CA VAL A 23 -12.01 -3.95 7.00
C VAL A 23 -10.90 -3.90 5.96
N TYR A 24 -9.66 -3.94 6.39
CA TYR A 24 -8.52 -3.98 5.47
C TYR A 24 -8.47 -5.32 4.75
N GLU A 25 -8.52 -5.27 3.42
CA GLU A 25 -8.47 -6.46 2.57
C GLU A 25 -7.05 -6.72 2.04
N ALA A 26 -6.09 -5.88 2.40
CA ALA A 26 -4.68 -6.04 2.11
C ALA A 26 -3.89 -5.58 3.33
N ASN A 27 -2.67 -6.09 3.48
CA ASN A 27 -1.77 -5.59 4.52
C ASN A 27 -1.36 -4.16 4.18
N TYR A 28 -1.39 -3.29 5.17
CA TYR A 28 -1.16 -1.87 5.00
C TYR A 28 -0.30 -1.36 6.14
N GLY A 29 0.61 -0.48 5.83
CA GLY A 29 1.49 0.07 6.86
C GLY A 29 2.30 1.23 6.34
N TYR A 30 3.53 1.32 6.80
CA TYR A 30 4.40 2.46 6.50
C TYR A 30 5.83 1.98 6.29
N ILE A 31 6.62 2.84 5.64
CA ILE A 31 8.02 2.58 5.36
C ILE A 31 8.86 3.36 6.37
N PRO A 32 9.57 2.67 7.29
CA PRO A 32 10.34 3.37 8.32
C PRO A 32 11.47 4.20 7.71
N GLY A 33 11.77 5.32 8.34
CA GLY A 33 12.83 6.20 7.90
C GLY A 33 12.48 7.12 6.74
N THR A 34 11.24 7.09 6.25
CA THR A 34 10.78 7.97 5.18
C THR A 34 9.94 9.11 5.74
N LYS A 35 9.70 10.12 4.92
CA LYS A 35 8.90 11.27 5.31
C LYS A 35 8.07 11.75 4.13
N ALA A 36 6.76 11.76 4.31
CA ALA A 36 5.82 12.28 3.33
C ALA A 36 5.63 13.79 3.53
N PRO A 37 4.96 14.49 2.60
CA PRO A 37 4.73 15.93 2.73
C PRO A 37 4.01 16.34 4.02
N ASP A 38 3.19 15.46 4.61
CA ASP A 38 2.50 15.72 5.86
C ASP A 38 3.38 15.53 7.11
N GLY A 39 4.65 15.17 6.93
CA GLY A 39 5.58 14.95 8.04
C GLY A 39 5.56 13.54 8.60
N GLU A 40 4.63 12.71 8.19
CA GLU A 40 4.53 11.32 8.61
C GLU A 40 5.33 10.42 7.66
N GLU A 41 5.50 9.16 8.04
CA GLU A 41 6.18 8.19 7.17
C GLU A 41 5.30 7.84 5.97
N LEU A 42 5.95 7.45 4.85
CA LEU A 42 5.22 7.05 3.65
C LEU A 42 4.42 5.79 3.92
N ASP A 43 3.16 5.78 3.52
CA ASP A 43 2.29 4.62 3.63
C ASP A 43 2.49 3.67 2.46
N ALA A 44 2.22 2.39 2.70
CA ALA A 44 2.38 1.36 1.69
C ALA A 44 1.34 0.26 1.85
N TYR A 45 0.88 -0.25 0.71
CA TYR A 45 0.12 -1.50 0.63
C TYR A 45 1.09 -2.63 0.32
N VAL A 46 0.92 -3.77 0.98
CA VAL A 46 1.61 -5.00 0.61
C VAL A 46 0.60 -5.90 -0.09
N LEU A 47 0.79 -6.13 -1.38
CA LEU A 47 -0.09 -6.96 -2.18
C LEU A 47 0.60 -8.28 -2.50
N GLY A 48 -0.20 -9.33 -2.75
CA GLY A 48 0.34 -10.65 -3.05
C GLY A 48 0.63 -11.48 -1.81
N VAL A 49 0.36 -10.94 -0.62
CA VAL A 49 0.45 -11.68 0.65
C VAL A 49 -0.93 -11.65 1.28
N GLU A 50 -1.58 -12.78 1.36
CA GLU A 50 -3.00 -12.86 1.74
C GLU A 50 -3.22 -13.25 3.19
N THR A 51 -2.18 -13.27 4.00
CA THR A 51 -2.26 -13.55 5.43
C THR A 51 -1.82 -12.33 6.22
N PRO A 52 -2.35 -12.12 7.44
CA PRO A 52 -1.90 -11.00 8.28
C PRO A 52 -0.42 -11.17 8.65
N ILE A 53 0.33 -10.09 8.52
CA ILE A 53 1.77 -10.08 8.84
C ILE A 53 2.10 -8.82 9.65
N GLU A 54 3.25 -8.82 10.31
CA GLU A 54 3.73 -7.67 11.10
C GLU A 54 4.69 -6.79 10.33
N SER A 55 5.44 -7.37 9.41
CA SER A 55 6.39 -6.64 8.56
C SER A 55 6.64 -7.42 7.28
N PHE A 56 7.20 -6.74 6.28
CA PHE A 56 7.44 -7.36 5.00
C PHE A 56 8.61 -6.68 4.28
N MET A 57 9.44 -7.47 3.63
CA MET A 57 10.48 -6.98 2.72
C MET A 57 10.08 -7.36 1.30
N GLY A 58 9.91 -6.36 0.45
CA GLY A 58 9.51 -6.59 -0.94
C GLY A 58 10.00 -5.51 -1.87
N LYS A 59 9.49 -5.52 -3.10
CA LYS A 59 9.84 -4.51 -4.10
C LYS A 59 8.66 -3.58 -4.36
N CYS A 60 8.95 -2.30 -4.53
CA CYS A 60 7.93 -1.33 -4.89
C CYS A 60 7.71 -1.35 -6.41
N VAL A 61 6.48 -1.56 -6.85
CA VAL A 61 6.15 -1.68 -8.28
C VAL A 61 5.30 -0.53 -8.79
N ALA A 62 4.67 0.23 -7.90
CA ALA A 62 3.79 1.32 -8.30
C ALA A 62 3.58 2.28 -7.13
N ILE A 63 3.08 3.46 -7.46
CA ILE A 63 2.65 4.46 -6.49
C ILE A 63 1.20 4.80 -6.80
N ILE A 64 0.34 4.75 -5.79
CA ILE A 64 -1.02 5.26 -5.89
C ILE A 64 -0.98 6.71 -5.46
N HIS A 65 -1.18 7.61 -6.40
CA HIS A 65 -1.17 9.05 -6.15
C HIS A 65 -2.60 9.55 -6.01
N ARG A 66 -2.95 10.08 -4.85
CA ARG A 66 -4.27 10.65 -4.61
C ARG A 66 -4.29 12.08 -5.14
N LEU A 67 -5.26 12.37 -6.00
CA LEU A 67 -5.29 13.61 -6.76
C LEU A 67 -5.70 14.82 -5.92
N ASN A 68 -6.39 14.61 -4.82
CA ASN A 68 -6.97 15.70 -4.04
C ASN A 68 -6.42 15.87 -2.62
N ASP A 69 -5.37 15.16 -2.23
CA ASP A 69 -4.77 15.37 -0.91
C ASP A 69 -3.25 15.17 -0.84
N ASP A 70 -2.57 15.13 -1.99
CA ASP A 70 -1.11 14.98 -2.09
C ASP A 70 -0.54 13.78 -1.31
N ASP A 71 -1.34 12.76 -1.10
CA ASP A 71 -0.96 11.61 -0.31
C ASP A 71 -0.68 10.43 -1.23
N ASP A 72 0.57 9.95 -1.21
CA ASP A 72 1.00 8.84 -2.04
C ASP A 72 1.07 7.57 -1.22
N LYS A 73 0.62 6.45 -1.82
CA LYS A 73 0.73 5.13 -1.22
C LYS A 73 1.58 4.25 -2.11
N LEU A 74 2.63 3.67 -1.57
CA LEU A 74 3.46 2.76 -2.35
C LEU A 74 2.78 1.40 -2.42
N VAL A 75 3.01 0.70 -3.53
CA VAL A 75 2.53 -0.68 -3.72
C VAL A 75 3.75 -1.59 -3.71
N VAL A 76 3.84 -2.44 -2.70
CA VAL A 76 4.97 -3.34 -2.48
C VAL A 76 4.48 -4.78 -2.63
N VAL A 77 5.23 -5.57 -3.37
CA VAL A 77 4.91 -6.98 -3.64
C VAL A 77 6.13 -7.85 -3.34
N PRO A 78 5.95 -9.18 -3.19
CA PRO A 78 7.09 -10.08 -3.02
C PRO A 78 8.08 -9.95 -4.18
N LYS A 79 9.36 -10.06 -3.90
CA LYS A 79 10.42 -9.96 -4.90
C LYS A 79 10.24 -10.92 -6.07
N SER A 80 9.75 -12.11 -5.78
CA SER A 80 9.53 -13.15 -6.78
C SER A 80 8.17 -13.06 -7.48
N SER A 81 7.36 -12.04 -7.12
CA SER A 81 6.02 -11.90 -7.68
C SER A 81 6.10 -11.47 -9.14
N GLU A 82 5.17 -11.97 -9.95
CA GLU A 82 4.99 -11.49 -11.31
C GLU A 82 4.38 -10.09 -11.27
N ASP A 83 4.49 -9.36 -12.36
CA ASP A 83 3.94 -8.02 -12.46
C ASP A 83 2.42 -8.04 -12.28
N MET A 84 1.93 -7.21 -11.37
CA MET A 84 0.50 -6.99 -11.22
C MET A 84 0.06 -5.92 -12.21
N SER A 85 -1.10 -6.14 -12.85
CA SER A 85 -1.69 -5.12 -13.70
C SER A 85 -2.29 -4.01 -12.86
N ASP A 86 -2.52 -2.85 -13.48
CA ASP A 86 -3.20 -1.73 -12.82
C ASP A 86 -4.58 -2.14 -12.33
N GLU A 87 -5.30 -2.96 -13.09
CA GLU A 87 -6.62 -3.46 -12.66
C GLU A 87 -6.54 -4.31 -11.39
N GLU A 88 -5.53 -5.16 -11.30
CA GLU A 88 -5.32 -5.99 -10.11
C GLU A 88 -5.00 -5.13 -8.90
N ILE A 89 -4.16 -4.11 -9.07
CA ILE A 89 -3.81 -3.17 -8.01
C ILE A 89 -5.06 -2.41 -7.57
N GLN A 90 -5.85 -1.92 -8.51
CA GLN A 90 -7.09 -1.20 -8.20
C GLN A 90 -8.06 -2.06 -7.41
N LYS A 91 -8.26 -3.31 -7.82
CA LYS A 91 -9.14 -4.23 -7.11
C LYS A 91 -8.64 -4.51 -5.70
N ALA A 92 -7.34 -4.75 -5.56
CA ALA A 92 -6.76 -5.11 -4.26
C ALA A 92 -6.80 -3.96 -3.25
N THR A 93 -6.82 -2.71 -3.73
CA THR A 93 -6.79 -1.52 -2.85
C THR A 93 -8.12 -0.78 -2.79
N ASN A 94 -9.12 -1.23 -3.54
CA ASN A 94 -10.39 -0.52 -3.66
C ASN A 94 -11.14 -0.39 -2.33
N PHE A 95 -10.94 -1.29 -1.39
CA PHE A 95 -11.60 -1.23 -0.09
C PHE A 95 -11.37 0.12 0.61
N GLN A 96 -10.23 0.77 0.36
CA GLN A 96 -9.89 2.06 0.91
C GLN A 96 -9.84 3.16 -0.16
N GLU A 97 -9.26 2.86 -1.33
CA GLU A 97 -9.05 3.87 -2.36
C GLU A 97 -10.34 4.29 -3.06
N GLN A 98 -11.44 3.53 -2.92
CA GLN A 98 -12.73 3.92 -3.48
C GLN A 98 -13.25 5.26 -2.94
N PHE A 99 -12.75 5.71 -1.79
CA PHE A 99 -13.15 6.98 -1.18
C PHE A 99 -12.36 8.17 -1.72
N PHE A 100 -11.41 7.94 -2.61
CA PHE A 100 -10.50 8.96 -3.13
C PHE A 100 -10.43 8.89 -4.64
N GLN A 101 -10.04 10.01 -5.25
CA GLN A 101 -9.65 10.02 -6.65
C GLN A 101 -8.14 9.84 -6.71
N SER A 102 -7.70 8.83 -7.41
CA SER A 102 -6.28 8.50 -7.47
C SER A 102 -5.90 7.97 -8.83
N GLU A 103 -4.59 7.95 -9.10
CA GLU A 103 -4.03 7.33 -10.30
C GLU A 103 -2.87 6.44 -9.89
N ILE A 104 -2.60 5.43 -10.71
CA ILE A 104 -1.49 4.50 -10.49
C ILE A 104 -0.33 4.93 -11.37
N ILE A 105 0.81 5.20 -10.74
CA ILE A 105 2.05 5.55 -11.42
C ILE A 105 2.94 4.33 -11.38
N ARG A 106 3.29 3.81 -12.55
CA ARG A 106 4.17 2.63 -12.65
C ARG A 106 5.63 3.05 -12.56
N LEU A 107 6.42 2.16 -12.03
CA LEU A 107 7.85 2.37 -11.82
C LEU A 107 8.68 1.51 -12.77
#